data_7f613f71827e0946d25a530823028b06
#
_entry.id   7f613f71827e0946d25a530823028b06
#
_cell.length_a   1.000
_cell.length_b   1.000
_cell.length_c   1.000
_cell.angle_alpha   90.00
_cell.angle_beta   90.00
_cell.angle_gamma   90.00
#
_symmetry.space_group_name_H-M   'P 1'
#
loop_
_entity.id
_entity.type
_entity.pdbx_description
1 polymer ?
#
loop_
_entity_poly.entity_id
_entity_poly.type
_entity_poly.pdbx_seq_one_letter_code
_entity_poly.pdbx_strand_id
1 'polypeptide(L)'
;MEFNPQKQLAGLLEWMDQQMTQCGGKTAVIGISGGKDSSTVAALAVAAYGRENVYGVLLPNGVQPDIDYSQALVEHLQIPHCTINIHDAVQGVLQEMEKAGLTPSRQTAVNLPSRVRMATLYAVAQTLPAGIVINTSNLSEDWVGYCTIYGDSAGAFSPLGMYTTEEVIALGRVLGLPEKFLVKAPSDGLTGLTDEDNLGFTYHAVNEYVRRGVCDPAIREQIDRKHRTSRFKFQTLPVYHNGLQIGRASCRERV
;
A
#
# COMPACT_ATOMS: atom_id res chain seq x y z
N MET A 1 18.08 17.25 -7.38
CA MET A 1 17.17 17.44 -8.54
C MET A 1 15.79 17.71 -7.97
N GLU A 2 15.14 18.77 -8.37
CA GLU A 2 13.81 19.11 -7.87
C GLU A 2 12.77 18.17 -8.46
N PHE A 3 11.80 17.74 -7.64
CA PHE A 3 10.73 16.84 -8.07
C PHE A 3 9.79 17.56 -9.05
N ASN A 4 9.57 16.94 -10.20
CA ASN A 4 8.63 17.43 -11.21
C ASN A 4 7.66 16.31 -11.58
N PRO A 5 6.39 16.37 -11.13
CA PRO A 5 5.45 15.27 -11.28
C PRO A 5 5.12 14.95 -12.75
N GLN A 6 5.07 15.96 -13.64
CA GLN A 6 4.81 15.75 -15.07
C GLN A 6 5.94 14.95 -15.74
N LYS A 7 7.20 15.25 -15.40
CA LYS A 7 8.35 14.49 -15.93
C LYS A 7 8.42 13.07 -15.39
N GLN A 8 8.01 12.87 -14.12
CA GLN A 8 8.03 11.54 -13.50
C GLN A 8 6.93 10.65 -14.06
N LEU A 9 5.76 11.22 -14.37
CA LEU A 9 4.59 10.45 -14.75
C LEU A 9 4.84 9.54 -15.96
N ALA A 10 5.42 10.04 -17.05
CA ALA A 10 5.65 9.24 -18.27
C ALA A 10 6.52 7.99 -17.99
N GLY A 11 7.66 8.18 -17.32
CA GLY A 11 8.54 7.07 -16.95
C GLY A 11 7.91 6.10 -15.95
N LEU A 12 7.06 6.61 -15.02
CA LEU A 12 6.36 5.76 -14.08
C LEU A 12 5.31 4.88 -14.77
N LEU A 13 4.55 5.41 -15.72
CA LEU A 13 3.57 4.64 -16.49
C LEU A 13 4.25 3.56 -17.35
N GLU A 14 5.35 3.90 -18.03
CA GLU A 14 6.16 2.93 -18.79
C GLU A 14 6.72 1.83 -17.87
N TRP A 15 7.25 2.19 -16.71
CA TRP A 15 7.73 1.22 -15.73
C TRP A 15 6.61 0.30 -15.22
N MET A 16 5.42 0.83 -14.95
CA MET A 16 4.25 0.04 -14.54
C MET A 16 3.84 -0.97 -15.61
N ASP A 17 3.85 -0.58 -16.89
CA ASP A 17 3.57 -1.50 -18.00
C ASP A 17 4.59 -2.64 -18.09
N GLN A 18 5.88 -2.32 -17.92
CA GLN A 18 6.95 -3.30 -17.85
C GLN A 18 6.74 -4.28 -16.68
N GLN A 19 6.39 -3.78 -15.48
CA GLN A 19 6.14 -4.65 -14.32
C GLN A 19 4.93 -5.55 -14.53
N MET A 20 3.82 -5.01 -15.07
CA MET A 20 2.63 -5.80 -15.39
C MET A 20 2.96 -6.93 -16.36
N THR A 21 3.71 -6.64 -17.42
CA THR A 21 4.18 -7.63 -18.41
C THR A 21 5.08 -8.69 -17.77
N GLN A 22 6.03 -8.31 -16.93
CA GLN A 22 6.92 -9.24 -16.23
C GLN A 22 6.17 -10.19 -15.30
N CYS A 23 5.09 -9.70 -14.66
CA CYS A 23 4.21 -10.53 -13.83
C CYS A 23 3.24 -11.39 -14.64
N GLY A 24 3.20 -11.26 -15.97
CA GLY A 24 2.21 -11.91 -16.82
C GLY A 24 0.78 -11.43 -16.57
N GLY A 25 0.64 -10.21 -16.04
CA GLY A 25 -0.62 -9.61 -15.63
C GLY A 25 -1.45 -9.03 -16.77
N LYS A 26 -2.75 -8.91 -16.54
CA LYS A 26 -3.72 -8.24 -17.44
C LYS A 26 -4.63 -7.29 -16.68
N THR A 27 -5.03 -7.64 -15.45
CA THR A 27 -5.93 -6.85 -14.64
C THR A 27 -5.21 -6.35 -13.39
N ALA A 28 -5.14 -5.04 -13.22
CA ALA A 28 -4.62 -4.39 -12.01
C ALA A 28 -5.68 -4.44 -10.91
N VAL A 29 -5.41 -5.10 -9.80
CA VAL A 29 -6.32 -5.22 -8.65
C VAL A 29 -5.81 -4.35 -7.52
N ILE A 30 -6.65 -3.41 -7.05
CA ILE A 30 -6.26 -2.38 -6.10
C ILE A 30 -7.25 -2.32 -4.95
N GLY A 31 -6.75 -2.38 -3.71
CA GLY A 31 -7.54 -2.07 -2.52
C GLY A 31 -7.84 -0.58 -2.44
N ILE A 32 -9.12 -0.21 -2.43
CA ILE A 32 -9.58 1.17 -2.47
C ILE A 32 -9.97 1.63 -1.07
N SER A 33 -9.11 2.41 -0.43
CA SER A 33 -9.36 3.01 0.89
C SER A 33 -10.01 4.40 0.81
N GLY A 34 -10.01 5.03 -0.37
CA GLY A 34 -10.43 6.42 -0.56
C GLY A 34 -9.42 7.45 -0.05
N GLY A 35 -8.25 7.02 0.42
CA GLY A 35 -7.11 7.89 0.77
C GLY A 35 -6.20 8.19 -0.43
N LYS A 36 -5.30 9.17 -0.28
CA LYS A 36 -4.40 9.69 -1.33
C LYS A 36 -3.63 8.63 -2.11
N ASP A 37 -3.12 7.62 -1.41
CA ASP A 37 -2.23 6.61 -1.99
C ASP A 37 -3.01 5.65 -2.89
N SER A 38 -4.06 5.02 -2.37
CA SER A 38 -4.91 4.13 -3.16
C SER A 38 -5.58 4.86 -4.34
N SER A 39 -5.95 6.14 -4.14
CA SER A 39 -6.52 6.98 -5.20
C SER A 39 -5.52 7.25 -6.32
N THR A 40 -4.28 7.61 -5.95
CA THR A 40 -3.21 7.89 -6.92
C THR A 40 -2.78 6.62 -7.67
N VAL A 41 -2.65 5.47 -6.97
CA VAL A 41 -2.34 4.19 -7.64
C VAL A 41 -3.45 3.77 -8.58
N ALA A 42 -4.72 3.92 -8.19
CA ALA A 42 -5.85 3.60 -9.08
C ALA A 42 -5.87 4.49 -10.33
N ALA A 43 -5.62 5.79 -10.19
CA ALA A 43 -5.53 6.71 -11.32
C ALA A 43 -4.32 6.42 -12.22
N LEU A 44 -3.16 6.07 -11.64
CA LEU A 44 -1.97 5.61 -12.38
C LEU A 44 -2.28 4.34 -13.18
N ALA A 45 -2.95 3.37 -12.56
CA ALA A 45 -3.33 2.13 -13.23
C ALA A 45 -4.31 2.38 -14.38
N VAL A 46 -5.29 3.27 -14.21
CA VAL A 46 -6.20 3.69 -15.30
C VAL A 46 -5.43 4.35 -16.44
N ALA A 47 -4.47 5.21 -16.12
CA ALA A 47 -3.64 5.88 -17.14
C ALA A 47 -2.72 4.90 -17.89
N ALA A 48 -2.21 3.85 -17.19
CA ALA A 48 -1.31 2.87 -17.79
C ALA A 48 -2.04 1.78 -18.58
N TYR A 49 -3.19 1.29 -18.09
CA TYR A 49 -3.81 0.05 -18.58
C TYR A 49 -5.22 0.24 -19.17
N GLY A 50 -5.82 1.42 -19.03
CA GLY A 50 -7.24 1.63 -19.32
C GLY A 50 -8.16 1.15 -18.19
N ARG A 51 -9.30 1.82 -18.03
CA ARG A 51 -10.25 1.56 -16.93
C ARG A 51 -10.80 0.14 -16.89
N GLU A 52 -10.94 -0.49 -18.03
CA GLU A 52 -11.44 -1.86 -18.20
C GLU A 52 -10.47 -2.93 -17.67
N ASN A 53 -9.20 -2.58 -17.52
CA ASN A 53 -8.14 -3.45 -16.99
C ASN A 53 -7.76 -3.11 -15.54
N VAL A 54 -8.56 -2.29 -14.85
CA VAL A 54 -8.37 -1.95 -13.45
C VAL A 54 -9.60 -2.39 -12.66
N TYR A 55 -9.38 -3.08 -11.54
CA TYR A 55 -10.45 -3.56 -10.66
C TYR A 55 -10.23 -3.05 -9.25
N GLY A 56 -11.18 -2.27 -8.74
CA GLY A 56 -11.18 -1.74 -7.39
C GLY A 56 -11.85 -2.69 -6.39
N VAL A 57 -11.24 -2.90 -5.23
CA VAL A 57 -11.83 -3.71 -4.17
C VAL A 57 -11.97 -2.86 -2.91
N LEU A 58 -13.19 -2.64 -2.46
CA LEU A 58 -13.51 -1.93 -1.23
C LEU A 58 -13.63 -2.98 -0.10
N LEU A 59 -12.87 -2.80 0.98
CA LEU A 59 -12.70 -3.80 2.03
C LEU A 59 -13.01 -3.22 3.42
N PRO A 60 -14.29 -2.81 3.68
CA PRO A 60 -14.68 -2.32 5.00
C PRO A 60 -14.54 -3.43 6.05
N ASN A 61 -14.18 -3.05 7.28
CA ASN A 61 -14.21 -3.93 8.45
C ASN A 61 -15.38 -3.52 9.36
N GLY A 62 -16.54 -4.08 9.12
CA GLY A 62 -17.79 -3.66 9.75
C GLY A 62 -18.37 -2.40 9.10
N VAL A 63 -18.86 -1.48 9.92
CA VAL A 63 -19.34 -0.16 9.48
C VAL A 63 -18.14 0.77 9.35
N GLN A 64 -17.88 1.25 8.14
CA GLN A 64 -16.82 2.21 7.86
C GLN A 64 -17.45 3.58 7.56
N PRO A 65 -17.30 4.60 8.44
CA PRO A 65 -17.98 5.88 8.31
C PRO A 65 -17.63 6.66 7.03
N ASP A 66 -16.45 6.41 6.46
CA ASP A 66 -15.88 7.12 5.33
C ASP A 66 -15.82 6.27 4.04
N ILE A 67 -16.63 5.20 3.96
CA ILE A 67 -16.70 4.31 2.77
C ILE A 67 -17.14 5.05 1.51
N ASP A 68 -17.89 6.14 1.65
CA ASP A 68 -18.33 7.02 0.57
C ASP A 68 -17.17 7.62 -0.24
N TYR A 69 -16.02 7.87 0.38
CA TYR A 69 -14.81 8.28 -0.34
C TYR A 69 -14.30 7.20 -1.30
N SER A 70 -14.31 5.95 -0.85
CA SER A 70 -13.91 4.81 -1.69
C SER A 70 -14.89 4.59 -2.85
N GLN A 71 -16.19 4.70 -2.57
CA GLN A 71 -17.25 4.58 -3.58
C GLN A 71 -17.16 5.73 -4.61
N ALA A 72 -17.03 6.97 -4.14
CA ALA A 72 -16.88 8.13 -5.01
C ALA A 72 -15.62 8.05 -5.89
N LEU A 73 -14.54 7.43 -5.42
CA LEU A 73 -13.33 7.25 -6.23
C LEU A 73 -13.56 6.27 -7.38
N VAL A 74 -14.13 5.09 -7.12
CA VAL A 74 -14.35 4.09 -8.19
C VAL A 74 -15.37 4.59 -9.21
N GLU A 75 -16.37 5.37 -8.78
CA GLU A 75 -17.31 6.06 -9.66
C GLU A 75 -16.60 7.13 -10.51
N HIS A 76 -15.74 7.97 -9.89
CA HIS A 76 -14.98 9.00 -10.59
C HIS A 76 -14.07 8.40 -11.67
N LEU A 77 -13.37 7.33 -11.35
CA LEU A 77 -12.48 6.62 -12.28
C LEU A 77 -13.24 5.72 -13.27
N GLN A 78 -14.51 5.46 -13.00
CA GLN A 78 -15.37 4.55 -13.80
C GLN A 78 -14.76 3.16 -13.96
N ILE A 79 -14.18 2.62 -12.91
CA ILE A 79 -13.57 1.28 -12.91
C ILE A 79 -14.54 0.22 -12.38
N PRO A 80 -14.49 -1.01 -12.91
CA PRO A 80 -15.12 -2.18 -12.30
C PRO A 80 -14.68 -2.34 -10.84
N HIS A 81 -15.60 -2.69 -9.96
CA HIS A 81 -15.29 -2.84 -8.54
C HIS A 81 -16.23 -3.78 -7.80
N CYS A 82 -15.84 -4.21 -6.61
CA CYS A 82 -16.71 -4.88 -5.66
C CYS A 82 -16.45 -4.39 -4.23
N THR A 83 -17.42 -4.64 -3.34
CA THR A 83 -17.28 -4.40 -1.90
C THR A 83 -17.37 -5.73 -1.18
N ILE A 84 -16.35 -6.05 -0.37
CA ILE A 84 -16.30 -7.25 0.46
C ILE A 84 -16.03 -6.82 1.91
N ASN A 85 -17.02 -6.98 2.78
CA ASN A 85 -16.85 -6.71 4.20
C ASN A 85 -16.02 -7.83 4.85
N ILE A 86 -14.87 -7.47 5.43
CA ILE A 86 -13.95 -8.44 6.04
C ILE A 86 -14.25 -8.71 7.51
N HIS A 87 -15.27 -8.10 8.09
CA HIS A 87 -15.58 -8.16 9.52
C HIS A 87 -15.69 -9.59 10.04
N ASP A 88 -16.52 -10.39 9.39
CA ASP A 88 -16.79 -11.76 9.85
C ASP A 88 -15.53 -12.64 9.79
N ALA A 89 -14.70 -12.44 8.77
CA ALA A 89 -13.41 -13.14 8.67
C ALA A 89 -12.44 -12.75 9.79
N VAL A 90 -12.36 -11.44 10.11
CA VAL A 90 -11.56 -10.94 11.23
C VAL A 90 -12.08 -11.50 12.55
N GLN A 91 -13.39 -11.42 12.79
CA GLN A 91 -14.02 -11.93 14.02
C GLN A 91 -13.86 -13.45 14.14
N GLY A 92 -14.00 -14.19 13.04
CA GLY A 92 -13.79 -15.63 13.03
C GLY A 92 -12.39 -16.03 13.52
N VAL A 93 -11.34 -15.34 13.04
CA VAL A 93 -9.97 -15.60 13.50
C VAL A 93 -9.81 -15.27 14.99
N LEU A 94 -10.33 -14.13 15.45
CA LEU A 94 -10.22 -13.72 16.85
C LEU A 94 -10.93 -14.72 17.79
N GLN A 95 -12.13 -15.17 17.42
CA GLN A 95 -12.90 -16.17 18.19
C GLN A 95 -12.17 -17.52 18.27
N GLU A 96 -11.57 -18.00 17.19
CA GLU A 96 -10.80 -19.24 17.21
C GLU A 96 -9.51 -19.12 18.05
N MET A 97 -8.87 -17.95 18.06
CA MET A 97 -7.75 -17.68 18.97
C MET A 97 -8.18 -17.75 20.44
N GLU A 98 -9.32 -17.15 20.79
CA GLU A 98 -9.86 -17.19 22.16
C GLU A 98 -10.22 -18.62 22.58
N LYS A 99 -10.86 -19.40 21.70
CA LYS A 99 -11.16 -20.85 21.96
C LYS A 99 -9.86 -21.65 22.16
N ALA A 100 -8.78 -21.27 21.50
CA ALA A 100 -7.46 -21.88 21.71
C ALA A 100 -6.72 -21.37 22.96
N GLY A 101 -7.35 -20.51 23.79
CA GLY A 101 -6.77 -19.95 25.00
C GLY A 101 -5.79 -18.80 24.77
N LEU A 102 -5.81 -18.20 23.57
CA LEU A 102 -4.95 -17.05 23.20
C LEU A 102 -5.74 -15.75 23.36
N THR A 103 -5.17 -14.79 24.09
CA THR A 103 -5.75 -13.45 24.20
C THR A 103 -5.18 -12.53 23.12
N PRO A 104 -6.02 -11.99 22.20
CA PRO A 104 -5.55 -11.06 21.18
C PRO A 104 -4.91 -9.80 21.78
N SER A 105 -3.71 -9.46 21.36
CA SER A 105 -3.03 -8.23 21.75
C SER A 105 -3.56 -7.01 20.98
N ARG A 106 -3.24 -5.79 21.43
CA ARG A 106 -3.50 -4.57 20.65
C ARG A 106 -2.91 -4.67 19.24
N GLN A 107 -1.72 -5.25 19.11
CA GLN A 107 -1.05 -5.42 17.81
C GLN A 107 -1.78 -6.44 16.91
N THR A 108 -2.39 -7.48 17.50
CA THR A 108 -3.28 -8.40 16.78
C THR A 108 -4.47 -7.65 16.20
N ALA A 109 -5.16 -6.84 17.00
CA ALA A 109 -6.33 -6.09 16.59
C ALA A 109 -6.03 -5.10 15.44
N VAL A 110 -4.85 -4.48 15.44
CA VAL A 110 -4.43 -3.52 14.40
C VAL A 110 -4.01 -4.24 13.11
N ASN A 111 -3.20 -5.31 13.21
CA ASN A 111 -2.58 -5.92 12.03
C ASN A 111 -3.44 -7.01 11.37
N LEU A 112 -4.33 -7.66 12.10
CA LEU A 112 -5.16 -8.74 11.53
C LEU A 112 -6.08 -8.23 10.41
N PRO A 113 -6.81 -7.10 10.55
CA PRO A 113 -7.63 -6.58 9.47
C PRO A 113 -6.85 -6.30 8.19
N SER A 114 -5.63 -5.73 8.28
CA SER A 114 -4.78 -5.46 7.13
C SER A 114 -4.40 -6.76 6.38
N ARG A 115 -4.06 -7.83 7.12
CA ARG A 115 -3.73 -9.14 6.52
C ARG A 115 -4.95 -9.83 5.91
N VAL A 116 -6.12 -9.73 6.54
CA VAL A 116 -7.38 -10.27 5.98
C VAL A 116 -7.75 -9.52 4.70
N ARG A 117 -7.58 -8.18 4.66
CA ARG A 117 -7.74 -7.40 3.43
C ARG A 117 -6.84 -7.91 2.33
N MET A 118 -5.57 -8.15 2.62
CA MET A 118 -4.62 -8.63 1.62
C MET A 118 -4.98 -10.04 1.12
N ALA A 119 -5.31 -10.97 2.00
CA ALA A 119 -5.78 -12.30 1.61
C ALA A 119 -7.01 -12.21 0.68
N THR A 120 -7.95 -11.31 0.99
CA THR A 120 -9.15 -11.07 0.18
C THR A 120 -8.80 -10.47 -1.18
N LEU A 121 -7.86 -9.50 -1.25
CA LEU A 121 -7.40 -8.93 -2.53
C LEU A 121 -6.80 -9.99 -3.44
N TYR A 122 -5.94 -10.86 -2.92
CA TYR A 122 -5.37 -11.97 -3.71
C TYR A 122 -6.44 -12.97 -4.14
N ALA A 123 -7.42 -13.28 -3.29
CA ALA A 123 -8.55 -14.14 -3.66
C ALA A 123 -9.35 -13.53 -4.82
N VAL A 124 -9.66 -12.23 -4.77
CA VAL A 124 -10.33 -11.52 -5.88
C VAL A 124 -9.46 -11.52 -7.14
N ALA A 125 -8.17 -11.22 -7.01
CA ALA A 125 -7.25 -11.19 -8.14
C ALA A 125 -7.22 -12.52 -8.91
N GLN A 126 -7.31 -13.64 -8.20
CA GLN A 126 -7.32 -14.98 -8.79
C GLN A 126 -8.62 -15.31 -9.54
N THR A 127 -9.70 -14.55 -9.34
CA THR A 127 -10.95 -14.70 -10.11
C THR A 127 -10.98 -13.89 -11.41
N LEU A 128 -10.01 -12.99 -11.59
CA LEU A 128 -9.94 -12.07 -12.71
C LEU A 128 -8.90 -12.55 -13.75
N PRO A 129 -9.03 -12.16 -15.02
CA PRO A 129 -8.07 -12.52 -16.06
C PRO A 129 -6.66 -12.03 -15.71
N ALA A 130 -5.77 -12.96 -15.32
CA ALA A 130 -4.39 -12.67 -14.89
C ALA A 130 -4.31 -11.46 -13.95
N GLY A 131 -5.13 -11.46 -12.88
CA GLY A 131 -5.21 -10.39 -11.91
C GLY A 131 -3.94 -10.23 -11.07
N ILE A 132 -3.41 -9.02 -10.97
CA ILE A 132 -2.20 -8.67 -10.24
C ILE A 132 -2.53 -7.63 -9.17
N VAL A 133 -2.23 -7.93 -7.92
CA VAL A 133 -2.39 -6.98 -6.81
C VAL A 133 -1.28 -5.94 -6.85
N ILE A 134 -1.64 -4.65 -6.93
CA ILE A 134 -0.70 -3.54 -6.90
C ILE A 134 -0.64 -2.96 -5.48
N ASN A 135 0.58 -2.78 -4.98
CA ASN A 135 0.84 -2.14 -3.68
C ASN A 135 0.55 -0.64 -3.73
N THR A 136 0.07 -0.07 -2.63
CA THR A 136 -0.28 1.35 -2.51
C THR A 136 0.55 2.11 -1.47
N SER A 137 1.57 1.48 -0.87
CA SER A 137 2.46 2.13 0.10
C SER A 137 3.32 3.21 -0.56
N ASN A 138 3.65 4.25 0.19
CA ASN A 138 4.55 5.33 -0.23
C ASN A 138 5.85 5.34 0.57
N LEU A 139 6.85 6.07 0.07
CA LEU A 139 8.19 6.15 0.67
C LEU A 139 8.17 6.62 2.13
N SER A 140 7.33 7.61 2.47
CA SER A 140 7.34 8.22 3.81
C SER A 140 6.84 7.23 4.87
N GLU A 141 5.79 6.46 4.56
CA GLU A 141 5.26 5.39 5.41
C GLU A 141 6.27 4.24 5.52
N ASP A 142 6.82 3.80 4.40
CA ASP A 142 7.80 2.72 4.34
C ASP A 142 9.10 3.09 5.07
N TRP A 143 9.51 4.36 5.01
CA TRP A 143 10.73 4.82 5.68
C TRP A 143 10.67 4.64 7.19
N VAL A 144 9.54 4.92 7.79
CA VAL A 144 9.32 4.74 9.24
C VAL A 144 8.70 3.40 9.61
N GLY A 145 8.46 2.53 8.62
CA GLY A 145 7.88 1.20 8.81
C GLY A 145 6.42 1.22 9.26
N TYR A 146 5.67 2.27 8.90
CA TYR A 146 4.25 2.39 9.20
C TYR A 146 3.42 1.56 8.22
N CYS A 147 3.59 0.26 8.29
CA CYS A 147 2.88 -0.72 7.49
C CYS A 147 2.80 -2.08 8.21
N THR A 148 1.87 -2.91 7.80
CA THR A 148 1.72 -4.29 8.26
C THR A 148 2.38 -5.24 7.27
N ILE A 149 3.44 -5.94 7.71
CA ILE A 149 4.09 -6.97 6.90
C ILE A 149 3.08 -8.06 6.48
N TYR A 150 3.06 -8.40 5.19
CA TYR A 150 2.09 -9.31 4.56
C TYR A 150 0.63 -8.84 4.64
N GLY A 151 0.41 -7.56 5.01
CA GLY A 151 -0.84 -6.86 4.90
C GLY A 151 -0.74 -5.80 3.81
N ASP A 152 -0.89 -4.53 4.18
CA ASP A 152 -0.79 -3.38 3.26
C ASP A 152 0.59 -3.23 2.59
N SER A 153 1.67 -3.83 3.15
CA SER A 153 2.99 -3.88 2.50
C SER A 153 3.07 -4.87 1.33
N ALA A 154 2.05 -5.72 1.10
CA ALA A 154 2.09 -6.73 0.05
C ALA A 154 1.59 -6.19 -1.31
N GLY A 155 2.03 -6.83 -2.38
CA GLY A 155 1.70 -6.54 -3.77
C GLY A 155 2.78 -7.11 -4.70
N ALA A 156 2.51 -7.13 -5.98
CA ALA A 156 3.49 -7.61 -6.98
C ALA A 156 4.56 -6.54 -7.26
N PHE A 157 4.16 -5.27 -7.24
CA PHE A 157 5.06 -4.12 -7.37
C PHE A 157 4.43 -2.88 -6.71
N SER A 158 5.28 -1.88 -6.40
CA SER A 158 4.91 -0.67 -5.64
C SER A 158 5.24 0.59 -6.44
N PRO A 159 4.25 1.19 -7.14
CA PRO A 159 4.48 2.39 -7.97
C PRO A 159 4.86 3.62 -7.15
N LEU A 160 4.42 3.70 -5.90
CA LEU A 160 4.66 4.84 -5.02
C LEU A 160 5.83 4.65 -4.05
N GLY A 161 6.49 3.51 -4.03
CA GLY A 161 7.51 3.17 -3.03
C GLY A 161 8.73 4.11 -2.98
N MET A 162 8.94 4.94 -4.01
CA MET A 162 9.98 5.97 -4.04
C MET A 162 9.46 7.39 -3.97
N TYR A 163 8.15 7.60 -3.78
CA TYR A 163 7.54 8.93 -3.67
C TYR A 163 7.09 9.22 -2.25
N THR A 164 7.42 10.42 -1.76
CA THR A 164 6.94 10.92 -0.47
C THR A 164 5.44 11.22 -0.52
N THR A 165 4.80 11.37 0.64
CA THR A 165 3.37 11.72 0.73
C THR A 165 3.01 12.98 -0.08
N GLU A 166 3.86 14.00 -0.06
CA GLU A 166 3.66 15.24 -0.82
C GLU A 166 3.81 15.04 -2.33
N GLU A 167 4.77 14.20 -2.74
CA GLU A 167 4.98 13.85 -4.15
C GLU A 167 3.84 13.00 -4.70
N VAL A 168 3.26 12.11 -3.87
CA VAL A 168 2.04 11.34 -4.22
C VAL A 168 0.86 12.28 -4.49
N ILE A 169 0.64 13.27 -3.62
CA ILE A 169 -0.40 14.28 -3.82
C ILE A 169 -0.17 15.05 -5.12
N ALA A 170 1.07 15.44 -5.40
CA ALA A 170 1.42 16.15 -6.64
C ALA A 170 1.18 15.28 -7.90
N LEU A 171 1.50 13.98 -7.85
CA LEU A 171 1.17 13.03 -8.92
C LEU A 171 -0.34 12.90 -9.12
N GLY A 172 -1.10 12.77 -8.03
CA GLY A 172 -2.57 12.69 -8.09
C GLY A 172 -3.20 13.92 -8.74
N ARG A 173 -2.67 15.13 -8.47
CA ARG A 173 -3.11 16.37 -9.12
C ARG A 173 -2.84 16.38 -10.62
N VAL A 174 -1.68 15.92 -11.06
CA VAL A 174 -1.35 15.79 -12.48
C VAL A 174 -2.24 14.78 -13.19
N LEU A 175 -2.66 13.72 -12.49
CA LEU A 175 -3.62 12.74 -12.99
C LEU A 175 -5.07 13.24 -13.00
N GLY A 176 -5.32 14.46 -12.52
CA GLY A 176 -6.65 15.07 -12.50
C GLY A 176 -7.57 14.61 -11.38
N LEU A 177 -7.01 14.02 -10.32
CA LEU A 177 -7.81 13.62 -9.17
C LEU A 177 -8.34 14.85 -8.41
N PRO A 178 -9.63 14.87 -8.02
CA PRO A 178 -10.20 15.87 -7.13
C PRO A 178 -9.46 15.93 -5.78
N GLU A 179 -9.30 17.15 -5.25
CA GLU A 179 -8.61 17.39 -3.97
C GLU A 179 -9.16 16.56 -2.80
N LYS A 180 -10.47 16.28 -2.77
CA LYS A 180 -11.09 15.45 -1.72
C LYS A 180 -10.47 14.06 -1.58
N PHE A 181 -9.86 13.50 -2.64
CA PHE A 181 -9.16 12.22 -2.60
C PHE A 181 -7.69 12.34 -2.22
N LEU A 182 -7.13 13.55 -2.26
CA LEU A 182 -5.71 13.80 -2.03
C LEU A 182 -5.40 14.37 -0.65
N VAL A 183 -6.33 15.15 -0.08
CA VAL A 183 -6.13 15.87 1.19
C VAL A 183 -6.97 15.32 2.36
N LYS A 184 -7.63 14.17 2.18
CA LYS A 184 -8.32 13.51 3.28
C LYS A 184 -7.31 13.22 4.40
N ALA A 185 -7.65 13.65 5.63
CA ALA A 185 -6.83 13.32 6.79
C ALA A 185 -6.69 11.79 6.92
N PRO A 186 -5.46 11.26 6.99
CA PRO A 186 -5.26 9.84 7.17
C PRO A 186 -5.82 9.42 8.53
N SER A 187 -6.68 8.40 8.55
CA SER A 187 -7.20 7.79 9.77
C SER A 187 -6.90 6.31 9.74
N ASP A 188 -6.48 5.76 10.88
CA ASP A 188 -6.25 4.32 11.03
C ASP A 188 -7.54 3.49 10.99
N GLY A 189 -8.70 4.16 11.00
CA GLY A 189 -10.03 3.52 11.02
C GLY A 189 -10.35 2.73 12.28
N LEU A 190 -9.49 2.77 13.30
CA LEU A 190 -9.58 1.95 14.51
C LEU A 190 -9.63 2.77 15.80
N THR A 191 -8.73 3.75 15.94
CA THR A 191 -8.56 4.52 17.19
C THR A 191 -9.10 5.94 17.11
N GLY A 192 -9.43 6.43 15.91
CA GLY A 192 -9.78 7.82 15.66
C GLY A 192 -8.59 8.79 15.70
N LEU A 193 -7.37 8.27 15.91
CA LEU A 193 -6.12 9.02 15.85
C LEU A 193 -5.61 9.05 14.41
N THR A 194 -4.89 10.10 14.08
CA THR A 194 -4.17 10.17 12.81
C THR A 194 -2.88 9.32 12.86
N ASP A 195 -2.32 9.00 11.70
CA ASP A 195 -1.01 8.34 11.62
C ASP A 195 0.07 9.17 12.32
N GLU A 196 0.05 10.51 12.16
CA GLU A 196 0.99 11.44 12.77
C GLU A 196 0.88 11.46 14.30
N ASP A 197 -0.34 11.32 14.85
CA ASP A 197 -0.55 11.17 16.29
C ASP A 197 0.10 9.87 16.83
N ASN A 198 0.00 8.80 16.07
CA ASN A 198 0.62 7.51 16.42
C ASN A 198 2.16 7.52 16.23
N LEU A 199 2.67 8.30 15.28
CA LEU A 199 4.08 8.42 14.99
C LEU A 199 4.78 9.36 16.00
N GLY A 200 4.11 10.44 16.43
CA GLY A 200 4.66 11.50 17.26
C GLY A 200 5.44 12.56 16.47
N PHE A 201 5.36 12.55 15.14
CA PHE A 201 5.92 13.55 14.22
C PHE A 201 5.14 13.53 12.89
N THR A 202 5.30 14.59 12.10
CA THR A 202 4.57 14.77 10.84
C THR A 202 5.25 14.06 9.67
N TYR A 203 4.47 13.67 8.65
CA TYR A 203 5.03 13.18 7.38
C TYR A 203 5.84 14.26 6.66
N HIS A 204 5.49 15.55 6.84
CA HIS A 204 6.33 16.65 6.32
C HIS A 204 7.77 16.58 6.87
N ALA A 205 7.96 16.34 8.16
CA ALA A 205 9.28 16.17 8.76
C ALA A 205 10.04 14.96 8.16
N VAL A 206 9.33 13.85 7.91
CA VAL A 206 9.91 12.67 7.22
C VAL A 206 10.32 13.02 5.79
N ASN A 207 9.47 13.73 5.04
CA ASN A 207 9.72 14.13 3.66
C ASN A 207 10.96 15.02 3.53
N GLU A 208 11.07 16.07 4.35
CA GLU A 208 12.23 16.96 4.37
C GLU A 208 13.51 16.21 4.76
N TYR A 209 13.40 15.32 5.75
CA TYR A 209 14.56 14.51 6.16
C TYR A 209 15.02 13.57 5.05
N VAL A 210 14.11 12.82 4.45
CA VAL A 210 14.45 11.84 3.40
C VAL A 210 14.97 12.51 2.13
N ARG A 211 14.39 13.64 1.72
CA ARG A 211 14.77 14.34 0.47
C ARG A 211 15.97 15.28 0.62
N ARG A 212 16.09 15.95 1.76
CA ARG A 212 17.04 17.05 1.95
C ARG A 212 18.00 16.87 3.11
N GLY A 213 17.77 15.86 3.97
CA GLY A 213 18.54 15.64 5.19
C GLY A 213 18.22 16.67 6.30
N VAL A 214 17.15 17.46 6.14
CA VAL A 214 16.77 18.54 7.09
C VAL A 214 15.70 18.02 8.04
N CYS A 215 16.00 18.05 9.34
CA CYS A 215 15.07 17.64 10.40
C CYS A 215 15.53 18.18 11.76
N ASP A 216 14.58 18.44 12.64
CA ASP A 216 14.87 18.66 14.07
C ASP A 216 15.63 17.45 14.64
N PRO A 217 16.71 17.64 15.43
CA PRO A 217 17.52 16.54 15.94
C PRO A 217 16.74 15.50 16.76
N ALA A 218 15.76 15.91 17.56
CA ALA A 218 14.98 15.00 18.40
C ALA A 218 13.99 14.17 17.55
N ILE A 219 13.38 14.79 16.53
CA ILE A 219 12.51 14.11 15.56
C ILE A 219 13.33 13.16 14.69
N ARG A 220 14.50 13.59 14.23
CA ARG A 220 15.43 12.76 13.45
C ARG A 220 15.78 11.47 14.19
N GLU A 221 16.13 11.54 15.47
CA GLU A 221 16.45 10.35 16.26
C GLU A 221 15.28 9.35 16.30
N GLN A 222 14.05 9.85 16.42
CA GLN A 222 12.85 9.01 16.40
C GLN A 222 12.63 8.37 15.02
N ILE A 223 12.78 9.12 13.93
CA ILE A 223 12.68 8.62 12.54
C ILE A 223 13.74 7.54 12.32
N ASP A 224 15.00 7.81 12.65
CA ASP A 224 16.12 6.86 12.48
C ASP A 224 15.92 5.57 13.27
N ARG A 225 15.39 5.67 14.49
CA ARG A 225 15.05 4.51 15.31
C ARG A 225 13.97 3.67 14.65
N LYS A 226 12.86 4.30 14.21
CA LYS A 226 11.77 3.60 13.52
C LYS A 226 12.28 2.96 12.23
N HIS A 227 13.06 3.68 11.44
CA HIS A 227 13.68 3.17 10.22
C HIS A 227 14.50 1.91 10.49
N ARG A 228 15.47 1.95 11.42
CA ARG A 228 16.32 0.80 11.75
C ARG A 228 15.53 -0.41 12.23
N THR A 229 14.53 -0.20 13.10
CA THR A 229 13.77 -1.31 13.70
C THR A 229 12.75 -1.93 12.76
N SER A 230 12.39 -1.24 11.68
CA SER A 230 11.38 -1.71 10.69
C SER A 230 11.99 -2.28 9.40
N ARG A 231 13.31 -2.14 9.17
CA ARG A 231 13.96 -2.57 7.92
C ARG A 231 13.68 -4.01 7.51
N PHE A 232 13.52 -4.91 8.49
CA PHE A 232 13.20 -6.31 8.20
C PHE A 232 11.90 -6.50 7.41
N LYS A 233 10.97 -5.52 7.46
CA LYS A 233 9.69 -5.58 6.73
C LYS A 233 9.87 -5.45 5.21
N PHE A 234 10.97 -4.84 4.77
CA PHE A 234 11.26 -4.47 3.38
C PHE A 234 12.39 -5.28 2.77
N GLN A 235 12.86 -6.30 3.48
CA GLN A 235 13.88 -7.22 2.98
C GLN A 235 13.21 -8.43 2.33
N THR A 236 13.84 -8.95 1.28
CA THR A 236 13.50 -10.29 0.80
C THR A 236 13.69 -11.30 1.91
N LEU A 237 12.88 -12.36 1.92
CA LEU A 237 13.01 -13.41 2.93
C LEU A 237 14.45 -13.93 2.94
N PRO A 238 15.16 -13.86 4.11
CA PRO A 238 16.49 -14.45 4.20
C PRO A 238 16.43 -15.94 3.94
N VAL A 239 17.34 -16.44 3.13
CA VAL A 239 17.48 -17.87 2.85
C VAL A 239 18.82 -18.36 3.33
N TYR A 240 18.83 -19.57 3.89
CA TYR A 240 20.09 -20.22 4.27
C TYR A 240 20.80 -20.77 3.02
N HIS A 241 22.01 -20.29 2.78
CA HIS A 241 22.87 -20.78 1.71
C HIS A 241 23.65 -21.99 2.19
N ASN A 242 23.27 -23.17 1.72
CA ASN A 242 23.88 -24.46 2.12
C ASN A 242 25.18 -24.80 1.35
N GLY A 243 25.65 -23.91 0.48
CA GLY A 243 26.83 -24.11 -0.36
C GLY A 243 26.67 -25.05 -1.54
N LEU A 244 25.46 -25.61 -1.76
CA LEU A 244 25.19 -26.44 -2.93
C LEU A 244 24.99 -25.57 -4.18
N GLN A 245 25.55 -26.02 -5.30
CA GLN A 245 25.39 -25.32 -6.56
C GLN A 245 23.98 -25.54 -7.12
N ILE A 246 23.35 -24.45 -7.57
CA ILE A 246 22.12 -24.51 -8.35
C ILE A 246 22.51 -24.83 -9.80
N GLY A 247 21.98 -25.92 -10.34
CA GLY A 247 22.25 -26.33 -11.73
C GLY A 247 21.80 -25.27 -12.75
N ARG A 248 22.46 -25.22 -13.91
CA ARG A 248 22.26 -24.19 -14.95
C ARG A 248 20.81 -24.03 -15.44
N ALA A 249 19.94 -25.03 -15.25
CA ALA A 249 18.52 -24.96 -15.63
C ALA A 249 17.68 -24.01 -14.73
N SER A 250 18.19 -23.59 -13.58
CA SER A 250 17.48 -22.74 -12.63
C SER A 250 18.13 -21.36 -12.40
N CYS A 251 19.17 -21.01 -13.15
CA CYS A 251 19.81 -19.71 -13.08
C CYS A 251 18.94 -18.62 -13.77
N ARG A 252 17.81 -18.30 -13.19
CA ARG A 252 17.34 -16.91 -13.17
C ARG A 252 17.81 -16.37 -11.83
N GLU A 253 18.87 -15.57 -11.87
CA GLU A 253 19.36 -14.82 -10.71
C GLU A 253 18.17 -14.09 -10.07
N ARG A 254 17.90 -14.41 -8.82
CA ARG A 254 17.14 -13.52 -7.96
C ARG A 254 18.13 -12.43 -7.53
N VAL A 255 18.18 -11.36 -8.32
CA VAL A 255 18.85 -10.11 -7.96
C VAL A 255 18.00 -9.39 -6.92
#